data_b6d1fb62459090cf862f57399e0b0fff
#
_entry.id   b6d1fb62459090cf862f57399e0b0fff
#
_cell.length_a   1.000
_cell.length_b   1.000
_cell.length_c   1.000
_cell.angle_alpha   90.00
_cell.angle_beta   90.00
_cell.angle_gamma   90.00
#
_symmetry.space_group_name_H-M   'P 1'
#
loop_
_entity.id
_entity.type
_entity.pdbx_description
1 polymer ?
#
loop_
_entity_poly.entity_id
_entity_poly.type
_entity_poly.pdbx_seq_one_letter_code
_entity_poly.pdbx_strand_id
1 'polypeptide(L)'
;MIDSMPDTVETSNNLAIVRSEQGKIIINTLLRSSVETAKEALAQTIQAVFELAKADKIMFDGDYPGWKPNPDSAILKEMQEIYEQLYGKKPAVMAVHAGLECGILGSKYTHWDMISFGPTLCSPHSPDERVNIASVEKFWEYLKATLKNIPAK
;
A
#
# COMPACT_ATOMS: atom_id res chain seq x y z
N MET A 1 -5.00 -9.77 9.71
CA MET A 1 -5.87 -9.62 8.51
C MET A 1 -6.73 -8.40 8.73
N ILE A 2 -7.19 -7.74 7.67
CA ILE A 2 -8.09 -6.57 7.76
C ILE A 2 -9.53 -7.08 7.93
N ASP A 3 -10.25 -6.62 8.95
CA ASP A 3 -11.60 -7.10 9.26
C ASP A 3 -12.61 -6.89 8.10
N SER A 4 -12.51 -5.75 7.40
CA SER A 4 -13.35 -5.44 6.24
C SER A 4 -12.91 -6.13 4.95
N MET A 5 -11.72 -6.74 4.92
CA MET A 5 -11.11 -7.41 3.76
C MET A 5 -10.31 -8.63 4.24
N PRO A 6 -10.97 -9.74 4.57
CA PRO A 6 -10.35 -10.87 5.28
C PRO A 6 -9.23 -11.59 4.50
N ASP A 7 -9.16 -11.40 3.19
CA ASP A 7 -8.08 -11.93 2.35
C ASP A 7 -6.87 -11.00 2.26
N THR A 8 -6.91 -9.83 2.95
CA THR A 8 -5.84 -8.85 2.93
C THR A 8 -5.10 -8.82 4.26
N VAL A 9 -3.78 -8.92 4.21
CA VAL A 9 -2.92 -8.83 5.39
C VAL A 9 -2.91 -7.39 5.90
N GLU A 10 -3.17 -7.18 7.20
CA GLU A 10 -3.08 -5.87 7.85
C GLU A 10 -1.66 -5.53 8.26
N THR A 11 -1.01 -6.46 8.94
CA THR A 11 0.32 -6.25 9.55
C THR A 11 1.20 -7.44 9.27
N SER A 12 2.39 -7.21 8.78
CA SER A 12 3.36 -8.27 8.46
C SER A 12 4.80 -7.83 8.69
N ASN A 13 5.66 -8.82 8.85
CA ASN A 13 7.10 -8.66 8.84
C ASN A 13 7.71 -9.62 7.82
N ASN A 14 8.67 -9.14 7.06
CA ASN A 14 9.50 -9.97 6.19
C ASN A 14 10.94 -9.97 6.72
N LEU A 15 11.47 -11.16 7.04
CA LEU A 15 12.90 -11.37 7.25
C LEU A 15 13.57 -11.33 5.86
N ALA A 16 13.94 -10.13 5.42
CA ALA A 16 14.29 -9.88 4.04
C ALA A 16 15.73 -10.33 3.69
N ILE A 17 16.68 -10.02 4.57
CA ILE A 17 18.10 -10.31 4.32
C ILE A 17 18.75 -10.78 5.60
N VAL A 18 19.49 -11.89 5.51
CA VAL A 18 20.45 -12.33 6.53
C VAL A 18 21.79 -12.55 5.84
N ARG A 19 22.81 -11.83 6.29
CA ARG A 19 24.16 -11.95 5.72
C ARG A 19 25.22 -11.95 6.82
N SER A 20 26.32 -12.66 6.57
CA SER A 20 27.52 -12.59 7.40
C SER A 20 28.59 -11.80 6.66
N GLU A 21 29.08 -10.76 7.29
CA GLU A 21 30.07 -9.84 6.70
C GLU A 21 31.04 -9.36 7.76
N GLN A 22 32.32 -9.51 7.53
CA GLN A 22 33.40 -9.05 8.44
C GLN A 22 33.21 -9.54 9.89
N GLY A 23 32.79 -10.80 10.08
CA GLY A 23 32.59 -11.41 11.40
C GLY A 23 31.33 -10.92 12.13
N LYS A 24 30.44 -10.20 11.44
CA LYS A 24 29.13 -9.75 11.96
C LYS A 24 28.00 -10.43 11.21
N ILE A 25 26.89 -10.64 11.90
CA ILE A 25 25.62 -11.04 11.30
C ILE A 25 24.75 -9.80 11.17
N ILE A 26 24.30 -9.52 9.94
CA ILE A 26 23.41 -8.41 9.62
C ILE A 26 22.08 -9.00 9.22
N ILE A 27 21.02 -8.54 9.89
CA ILE A 27 19.65 -8.98 9.65
C ILE A 27 18.82 -7.74 9.31
N ASN A 28 18.23 -7.74 8.10
CA ASN A 28 17.30 -6.68 7.70
C ASN A 28 15.88 -7.27 7.65
N THR A 29 14.96 -6.59 8.31
CA THR A 29 13.53 -6.93 8.29
C THR A 29 12.75 -5.77 7.72
N LEU A 30 11.63 -6.07 7.06
CA LEU A 30 10.71 -5.05 6.56
C LEU A 30 9.34 -5.25 7.21
N LEU A 31 8.95 -4.27 8.02
CA LEU A 31 7.65 -4.23 8.68
C LEU A 31 6.67 -3.41 7.84
N ARG A 32 5.46 -3.89 7.73
CA ARG A 32 4.37 -3.17 7.05
C ARG A 32 3.08 -3.32 7.82
N SER A 33 2.30 -2.25 7.90
CA SER A 33 0.93 -2.29 8.40
C SER A 33 0.10 -1.18 7.76
N SER A 34 -1.20 -1.41 7.58
CA SER A 34 -2.17 -0.36 7.27
C SER A 34 -2.64 0.40 8.51
N VAL A 35 -2.23 -0.04 9.72
CA VAL A 35 -2.59 0.54 11.02
C VAL A 35 -1.31 0.92 11.77
N GLU A 36 -1.12 2.21 12.06
CA GLU A 36 0.12 2.73 12.67
C GLU A 36 0.41 2.08 14.03
N THR A 37 -0.57 2.00 14.91
CA THR A 37 -0.38 1.39 16.24
C THR A 37 0.01 -0.08 16.18
N ALA A 38 -0.49 -0.83 15.19
CA ALA A 38 -0.10 -2.21 14.97
C ALA A 38 1.32 -2.33 14.40
N LYS A 39 1.74 -1.38 13.54
CA LYS A 39 3.12 -1.29 13.05
C LYS A 39 4.09 -1.02 14.20
N GLU A 40 3.77 -0.06 15.06
CA GLU A 40 4.57 0.26 16.24
C GLU A 40 4.68 -0.93 17.20
N ALA A 41 3.57 -1.61 17.50
CA ALA A 41 3.57 -2.80 18.36
C ALA A 41 4.43 -3.94 17.78
N LEU A 42 4.37 -4.15 16.46
CA LEU A 42 5.22 -5.12 15.78
C LEU A 42 6.70 -4.70 15.84
N ALA A 43 7.02 -3.43 15.63
CA ALA A 43 8.38 -2.91 15.74
C ALA A 43 8.98 -3.14 17.13
N GLN A 44 8.22 -2.83 18.19
CA GLN A 44 8.62 -3.08 19.57
C GLN A 44 8.83 -4.57 19.85
N THR A 45 7.97 -5.43 19.32
CA THR A 45 8.11 -6.88 19.45
C THR A 45 9.41 -7.38 18.81
N ILE A 46 9.73 -6.93 17.60
CA ILE A 46 10.95 -7.29 16.90
C ILE A 46 12.18 -6.73 17.60
N GLN A 47 12.11 -5.50 18.07
CA GLN A 47 13.15 -4.89 18.89
C GLN A 47 13.46 -5.75 20.12
N ALA A 48 12.45 -6.14 20.88
CA ALA A 48 12.62 -6.97 22.07
C ALA A 48 13.29 -8.33 21.75
N VAL A 49 12.97 -8.95 20.61
CA VAL A 49 13.63 -10.19 20.16
C VAL A 49 15.12 -9.97 19.93
N PHE A 50 15.52 -8.89 19.25
CA PHE A 50 16.91 -8.57 19.01
C PHE A 50 17.66 -8.17 20.29
N GLU A 51 17.01 -7.47 21.22
CA GLU A 51 17.58 -7.15 22.53
C GLU A 51 17.82 -8.42 23.37
N LEU A 52 16.88 -9.36 23.40
CA LEU A 52 17.04 -10.67 24.03
C LEU A 52 18.16 -11.50 23.39
N ALA A 53 18.33 -11.37 22.08
CA ALA A 53 19.44 -11.99 21.34
C ALA A 53 20.78 -11.25 21.53
N LYS A 54 20.81 -10.17 22.32
CA LYS A 54 21.99 -9.33 22.58
C LYS A 54 22.62 -8.76 21.30
N ALA A 55 21.78 -8.26 20.40
CA ALA A 55 22.25 -7.57 19.22
C ALA A 55 23.04 -6.31 19.62
N ASP A 56 24.21 -6.10 19.01
CA ASP A 56 25.08 -4.95 19.28
C ASP A 56 24.43 -3.63 18.85
N LYS A 57 23.58 -3.67 17.82
CA LYS A 57 22.93 -2.48 17.26
C LYS A 57 21.58 -2.83 16.64
N ILE A 58 20.58 -2.03 16.95
CA ILE A 58 19.26 -2.08 16.34
C ILE A 58 18.97 -0.70 15.75
N MET A 59 18.49 -0.64 14.53
CA MET A 59 18.15 0.60 13.83
C MET A 59 16.79 0.46 13.16
N PHE A 60 16.01 1.52 13.19
CA PHE A 60 14.77 1.67 12.42
C PHE A 60 14.96 2.85 11.46
N ASP A 61 14.63 2.64 10.20
CA ASP A 61 14.69 3.65 9.16
C ASP A 61 13.60 3.43 8.10
N GLY A 62 13.45 4.37 7.18
CA GLY A 62 12.56 4.23 6.04
C GLY A 62 11.07 4.16 6.39
N ASP A 63 10.67 4.70 7.55
CA ASP A 63 9.28 4.67 7.97
C ASP A 63 8.37 5.52 7.07
N TYR A 64 7.20 4.98 6.77
CA TYR A 64 6.12 5.70 6.07
C TYR A 64 4.75 5.28 6.62
N PRO A 65 3.75 6.19 6.59
CA PRO A 65 2.43 5.92 7.11
C PRO A 65 1.69 4.81 6.34
N GLY A 66 0.94 3.99 7.05
CA GLY A 66 -0.03 3.09 6.45
C GLY A 66 -1.20 3.85 5.83
N TRP A 67 -1.89 3.20 4.90
CA TRP A 67 -3.13 3.71 4.33
C TRP A 67 -4.24 2.68 4.53
N LYS A 68 -5.08 2.93 5.55
CA LYS A 68 -6.19 2.05 5.87
C LYS A 68 -7.28 2.18 4.80
N PRO A 69 -7.74 1.07 4.20
CA PRO A 69 -8.84 1.10 3.24
C PRO A 69 -10.11 1.69 3.84
N ASN A 70 -10.79 2.56 3.07
CA ASN A 70 -12.11 3.09 3.43
C ASN A 70 -13.18 2.52 2.47
N PRO A 71 -13.94 1.48 2.87
CA PRO A 71 -14.98 0.90 2.02
C PRO A 71 -16.16 1.84 1.79
N ASP A 72 -16.31 2.88 2.62
CA ASP A 72 -17.39 3.87 2.53
C ASP A 72 -17.01 5.13 1.74
N SER A 73 -15.80 5.14 1.16
CA SER A 73 -15.29 6.24 0.34
C SER A 73 -16.29 6.66 -0.75
N ALA A 74 -16.61 7.96 -0.79
CA ALA A 74 -17.51 8.52 -1.79
C ALA A 74 -16.89 8.48 -3.19
N ILE A 75 -15.58 8.83 -3.30
CA ILE A 75 -14.87 8.77 -4.58
C ILE A 75 -14.75 7.33 -5.10
N LEU A 76 -14.62 6.34 -4.21
CA LEU A 76 -14.60 4.94 -4.61
C LEU A 76 -15.92 4.53 -5.27
N LYS A 77 -17.06 4.87 -4.66
CA LYS A 77 -18.40 4.55 -5.19
C LYS A 77 -18.63 5.22 -6.54
N GLU A 78 -18.34 6.51 -6.65
CA GLU A 78 -18.45 7.27 -7.90
C GLU A 78 -17.59 6.65 -9.01
N MET A 79 -16.34 6.35 -8.72
CA MET A 79 -15.44 5.74 -9.70
C MET A 79 -15.86 4.32 -10.10
N GLN A 80 -16.42 3.52 -9.20
CA GLN A 80 -16.99 2.21 -9.56
C GLN A 80 -18.17 2.33 -10.52
N GLU A 81 -19.06 3.29 -10.32
CA GLU A 81 -20.20 3.56 -11.20
C GLU A 81 -19.74 4.02 -12.59
N ILE A 82 -18.81 4.96 -12.65
CA ILE A 82 -18.24 5.43 -13.93
C ILE A 82 -17.56 4.27 -14.69
N TYR A 83 -16.81 3.43 -13.99
CA TYR A 83 -16.17 2.28 -14.61
C TYR A 83 -17.18 1.27 -15.16
N GLU A 84 -18.25 1.01 -14.41
CA GLU A 84 -19.33 0.11 -14.85
C GLU A 84 -20.06 0.67 -16.08
N GLN A 85 -20.30 1.98 -16.13
CA GLN A 85 -20.89 2.65 -17.29
C GLN A 85 -20.00 2.54 -18.54
N LEU A 86 -18.69 2.70 -18.38
CA LEU A 86 -17.75 2.65 -19.52
C LEU A 86 -17.49 1.24 -20.03
N TYR A 87 -17.46 0.25 -19.13
CA TYR A 87 -16.95 -1.09 -19.46
C TYR A 87 -17.92 -2.24 -19.19
N GLY A 88 -19.15 -1.93 -18.74
CA GLY A 88 -20.21 -2.93 -18.52
C GLY A 88 -19.96 -3.91 -17.36
N LYS A 89 -18.97 -3.62 -16.48
CA LYS A 89 -18.64 -4.43 -15.31
C LYS A 89 -18.05 -3.59 -14.20
N LYS A 90 -18.28 -3.98 -12.95
CA LYS A 90 -17.63 -3.33 -11.81
C LYS A 90 -16.14 -3.63 -11.75
N PRO A 91 -15.29 -2.64 -11.38
CA PRO A 91 -13.87 -2.88 -11.15
C PRO A 91 -13.66 -3.70 -9.88
N ALA A 92 -12.59 -4.47 -9.83
CA ALA A 92 -12.10 -5.04 -8.58
C ALA A 92 -11.56 -3.92 -7.68
N VAL A 93 -11.99 -3.89 -6.43
CA VAL A 93 -11.43 -3.03 -5.39
C VAL A 93 -10.46 -3.88 -4.58
N MET A 94 -9.23 -3.42 -4.49
CA MET A 94 -8.18 -4.16 -3.81
C MET A 94 -7.46 -3.22 -2.83
N ALA A 95 -7.06 -3.75 -1.69
CA ALA A 95 -6.08 -3.11 -0.84
C ALA A 95 -4.73 -3.77 -1.10
N VAL A 96 -3.69 -2.97 -1.20
CA VAL A 96 -2.32 -3.47 -1.32
C VAL A 96 -1.56 -3.16 -0.04
N HIS A 97 -0.80 -4.14 0.41
CA HIS A 97 0.06 -4.01 1.58
C HIS A 97 1.40 -3.36 1.19
N ALA A 98 1.33 -2.14 0.71
CA ALA A 98 2.48 -1.38 0.23
C ALA A 98 2.40 0.08 0.69
N GLY A 99 3.55 0.77 0.71
CA GLY A 99 3.59 2.21 0.88
C GLY A 99 3.08 2.90 -0.37
N LEU A 100 2.05 3.70 -0.21
CA LEU A 100 1.47 4.51 -1.28
C LEU A 100 1.50 5.99 -0.87
N GLU A 101 1.56 6.87 -1.85
CA GLU A 101 1.51 8.32 -1.64
C GLU A 101 0.25 8.74 -0.88
N CYS A 102 -0.85 8.01 -1.06
CA CYS A 102 -2.09 8.24 -0.30
C CYS A 102 -1.91 8.07 1.21
N GLY A 103 -1.01 7.18 1.68
CA GLY A 103 -0.67 7.07 3.10
C GLY A 103 0.01 8.34 3.60
N ILE A 104 1.00 8.84 2.85
CA ILE A 104 1.75 10.05 3.20
C ILE A 104 0.85 11.30 3.18
N LEU A 105 0.02 11.43 2.14
CA LEU A 105 -0.91 12.55 2.02
C LEU A 105 -2.00 12.47 3.08
N GLY A 106 -2.59 11.30 3.29
CA GLY A 106 -3.67 11.08 4.26
C GLY A 106 -3.25 11.27 5.71
N SER A 107 -1.99 11.02 6.05
CA SER A 107 -1.46 11.31 7.39
C SER A 107 -1.44 12.81 7.70
N LYS A 108 -1.32 13.66 6.68
CA LYS A 108 -1.33 15.13 6.80
C LYS A 108 -2.71 15.74 6.56
N TYR A 109 -3.48 15.17 5.64
CA TYR A 109 -4.78 15.68 5.21
C TYR A 109 -5.85 14.63 5.50
N THR A 110 -6.13 14.42 6.78
CA THR A 110 -7.00 13.34 7.29
C THR A 110 -8.45 13.41 6.81
N HIS A 111 -8.87 14.57 6.26
CA HIS A 111 -10.19 14.81 5.70
C HIS A 111 -10.29 14.51 4.19
N TRP A 112 -9.19 14.15 3.54
CA TRP A 112 -9.20 13.80 2.14
C TRP A 112 -9.72 12.38 1.93
N ASP A 113 -10.63 12.25 0.98
CA ASP A 113 -11.05 10.95 0.44
C ASP A 113 -10.23 10.66 -0.80
N MET A 114 -9.53 9.54 -0.81
CA MET A 114 -8.51 9.24 -1.81
C MET A 114 -8.65 7.83 -2.34
N ILE A 115 -8.28 7.67 -3.60
CA ILE A 115 -8.18 6.38 -4.28
C ILE A 115 -6.91 6.32 -5.13
N SER A 116 -6.30 5.16 -5.21
CA SER A 116 -5.17 4.89 -6.09
C SER A 116 -5.63 4.00 -7.25
N PHE A 117 -5.34 4.39 -8.47
CA PHE A 117 -5.64 3.60 -9.67
C PHE A 117 -4.64 3.92 -10.77
N GLY A 118 -4.49 3.00 -11.72
CA GLY A 118 -3.52 3.16 -12.79
C GLY A 118 -3.65 2.09 -13.87
N PRO A 119 -2.79 2.13 -14.90
CA PRO A 119 -2.69 1.07 -15.89
C PRO A 119 -2.11 -0.21 -15.27
N THR A 120 -2.25 -1.32 -15.99
CA THR A 120 -1.71 -2.61 -15.55
C THR A 120 -0.20 -2.64 -15.67
N LEU A 121 0.46 -2.79 -14.53
CA LEU A 121 1.90 -3.03 -14.43
C LEU A 121 2.17 -4.52 -14.22
N CYS A 122 3.23 -5.02 -14.84
CA CYS A 122 3.74 -6.37 -14.65
C CYS A 122 5.14 -6.30 -14.05
N SER A 123 5.43 -7.21 -13.11
CA SER A 123 6.75 -7.32 -12.47
C SER A 123 7.26 -5.99 -11.87
N PRO A 124 6.47 -5.24 -11.08
CA PRO A 124 6.93 -3.98 -10.51
C PRO A 124 8.18 -4.21 -9.63
N HIS A 125 9.05 -3.20 -9.58
CA HIS A 125 10.31 -3.24 -8.83
C HIS A 125 11.33 -4.27 -9.33
N SER A 126 11.25 -4.71 -10.57
CA SER A 126 12.19 -5.64 -11.18
C SER A 126 12.74 -5.09 -12.50
N PRO A 127 13.87 -5.61 -12.99
CA PRO A 127 14.38 -5.25 -14.33
C PRO A 127 13.42 -5.58 -15.46
N ASP A 128 12.45 -6.48 -15.22
CA ASP A 128 11.42 -6.90 -16.18
C ASP A 128 10.12 -6.08 -16.04
N GLU A 129 10.16 -4.95 -15.33
CA GLU A 129 8.99 -4.09 -15.15
C GLU A 129 8.49 -3.56 -16.50
N ARG A 130 7.20 -3.72 -16.73
CA ARG A 130 6.55 -3.31 -17.96
C ARG A 130 5.09 -2.91 -17.75
N VAL A 131 4.60 -2.00 -18.59
CA VAL A 131 3.21 -1.59 -18.62
C VAL A 131 2.47 -2.25 -19.79
N ASN A 132 1.22 -2.65 -19.58
CA ASN A 132 0.36 -3.08 -20.67
C ASN A 132 -0.14 -1.86 -21.44
N ILE A 133 0.28 -1.68 -22.70
CA ILE A 133 -0.03 -0.51 -23.53
C ILE A 133 -1.54 -0.30 -23.67
N ALA A 134 -2.31 -1.34 -23.95
CA ALA A 134 -3.77 -1.24 -24.07
C ALA A 134 -4.45 -0.78 -22.77
N SER A 135 -3.87 -1.08 -21.62
CA SER A 135 -4.39 -0.61 -20.33
C SER A 135 -4.11 0.86 -20.07
N VAL A 136 -3.12 1.46 -20.72
CA VAL A 136 -2.84 2.91 -20.64
C VAL A 136 -3.96 3.72 -21.29
N GLU A 137 -4.41 3.31 -22.47
CA GLU A 137 -5.56 3.95 -23.15
C GLU A 137 -6.83 3.83 -22.28
N LYS A 138 -7.09 2.64 -21.79
CA LYS A 138 -8.22 2.39 -20.89
C LYS A 138 -8.17 3.25 -19.63
N PHE A 139 -7.01 3.35 -18.99
CA PHE A 139 -6.78 4.21 -17.84
C PHE A 139 -7.06 5.69 -18.17
N TRP A 140 -6.60 6.16 -19.32
CA TRP A 140 -6.78 7.54 -19.75
C TRP A 140 -8.25 7.89 -20.00
N GLU A 141 -9.01 7.02 -20.65
CA GLU A 141 -10.45 7.22 -20.85
C GLU A 141 -11.20 7.23 -19.51
N TYR A 142 -10.83 6.34 -18.60
CA TYR A 142 -11.42 6.29 -17.27
C TYR A 142 -11.09 7.54 -16.45
N LEU A 143 -9.85 8.01 -16.47
CA LEU A 143 -9.45 9.26 -15.80
C LEU A 143 -10.23 10.45 -16.34
N LYS A 144 -10.36 10.60 -17.65
CA LYS A 144 -11.14 11.70 -18.26
C LYS A 144 -12.61 11.65 -17.84
N ALA A 145 -13.21 10.47 -17.84
CA ALA A 145 -14.59 10.30 -17.43
C ALA A 145 -14.76 10.65 -15.94
N THR A 146 -13.86 10.20 -15.08
CA THR A 146 -13.87 10.55 -13.65
C THR A 146 -13.80 12.06 -13.45
N LEU A 147 -12.85 12.74 -14.11
CA LEU A 147 -12.69 14.19 -13.97
C LEU A 147 -13.91 15.00 -14.45
N LYS A 148 -14.62 14.49 -15.47
CA LYS A 148 -15.87 15.12 -15.96
C LYS A 148 -17.05 15.00 -15.00
N ASN A 149 -17.05 13.98 -14.17
CA ASN A 149 -18.14 13.68 -13.23
C ASN A 149 -17.84 14.16 -11.79
N ILE A 150 -16.69 14.79 -11.55
CA ILE A 150 -16.40 15.38 -10.24
C ILE A 150 -17.46 16.44 -9.93
N PRO A 151 -18.16 16.34 -8.78
CA PRO A 151 -19.16 17.35 -8.40
C PRO A 151 -18.54 18.74 -8.30
N ALA A 152 -19.17 19.73 -8.93
CA ALA A 152 -18.81 21.14 -8.70
C ALA A 152 -19.10 21.48 -7.23
N LYS A 153 -18.13 22.11 -6.57
CA LYS A 153 -18.32 22.64 -5.20
C LYS A 153 -19.22 23.85 -5.21
#